data_20bf653cb40254720ae935edb1418fd6
#
_entry.id   20bf653cb40254720ae935edb1418fd6
#
_cell.length_a   1.000
_cell.length_b   1.000
_cell.length_c   1.000
_cell.angle_alpha   90.00
_cell.angle_beta   90.00
_cell.angle_gamma   90.00
#
_symmetry.space_group_name_H-M   'P 1'
#
loop_
_entity.id
_entity.type
_entity.pdbx_description
1 polymer ?
#
loop_
_entity_poly.entity_id
_entity_poly.type
_entity_poly.pdbx_seq_one_letter_code
_entity_poly.pdbx_strand_id
1 'polypeptide(L)'
;MIFQNVKDVFNVLFEAVSEGVIVVDKTQHIVAANQSAESMFGYTDNDLIGKHLDTLIPKPYRANHQSHVDGFMKQQKKRQMGKGRDLYGAHKDGNSFPVEAGLNPLQINGEDYVMALVIDISVRKKQ
;
A
#
# COMPACT_ATOMS: atom_id res chain seq x y z
N MET A 1 29.24 -4.78 13.59
CA MET A 1 27.89 -4.26 13.47
C MET A 1 26.98 -5.26 12.81
N ILE A 2 25.77 -5.42 13.34
CA ILE A 2 24.82 -6.38 12.78
C ILE A 2 24.47 -6.04 11.34
N PHE A 3 24.30 -4.74 11.06
CA PHE A 3 23.92 -4.28 9.74
C PHE A 3 25.14 -3.75 8.98
N GLN A 4 25.35 -4.26 7.79
CA GLN A 4 26.52 -3.91 7.00
C GLN A 4 26.31 -2.70 6.10
N ASN A 5 25.05 -2.36 5.82
CA ASN A 5 24.73 -1.21 4.96
C ASN A 5 23.28 -0.79 5.14
N VAL A 6 22.94 0.35 4.53
CA VAL A 6 21.60 0.93 4.64
C VAL A 6 20.53 -0.01 4.09
N LYS A 7 20.87 -0.76 3.04
CA LYS A 7 19.92 -1.71 2.43
C LYS A 7 19.51 -2.79 3.42
N ASP A 8 20.45 -3.31 4.21
CA ASP A 8 20.14 -4.34 5.21
C ASP A 8 19.22 -3.78 6.29
N VAL A 9 19.49 -2.57 6.76
CA VAL A 9 18.65 -1.90 7.75
C VAL A 9 17.25 -1.70 7.21
N PHE A 10 17.14 -1.20 5.97
CA PHE A 10 15.85 -0.97 5.32
C PHE A 10 15.05 -2.27 5.23
N ASN A 11 15.69 -3.37 4.77
CA ASN A 11 15.00 -4.64 4.61
C ASN A 11 14.47 -5.17 5.95
N VAL A 12 15.26 -5.05 7.02
CA VAL A 12 14.82 -5.51 8.35
C VAL A 12 13.61 -4.71 8.81
N LEU A 13 13.68 -3.39 8.71
CA LEU A 13 12.57 -2.53 9.14
C LEU A 13 11.32 -2.74 8.28
N PHE A 14 11.51 -2.89 6.98
CA PHE A 14 10.42 -3.09 6.03
C PHE A 14 9.62 -4.35 6.34
N GLU A 15 10.34 -5.44 6.67
CA GLU A 15 9.69 -6.72 6.95
C GLU A 15 9.25 -6.87 8.41
N ALA A 16 9.73 -6.02 9.30
CA ALA A 16 9.35 -6.11 10.72
C ALA A 16 8.00 -5.46 11.01
N VAL A 17 7.49 -4.64 10.10
CA VAL A 17 6.23 -3.93 10.29
C VAL A 17 5.08 -4.90 10.06
N SER A 18 4.14 -4.95 11.02
CA SER A 18 2.98 -5.86 10.92
C SER A 18 1.91 -5.36 9.97
N GLU A 19 1.87 -4.06 9.71
CA GLU A 19 0.98 -3.49 8.70
C GLU A 19 1.53 -3.79 7.30
N GLY A 20 0.65 -3.76 6.30
CA GLY A 20 1.09 -3.88 4.92
C GLY A 20 1.77 -2.61 4.46
N VAL A 21 2.96 -2.73 3.90
CA VAL A 21 3.68 -1.59 3.32
C VAL A 21 3.77 -1.81 1.82
N ILE A 22 3.27 -0.84 1.07
CA ILE A 22 3.26 -0.90 -0.39
C ILE A 22 3.79 0.43 -0.91
N VAL A 23 4.75 0.38 -1.83
CA VAL A 23 5.28 1.59 -2.47
C VAL A 23 4.93 1.53 -3.95
N VAL A 24 4.35 2.61 -4.44
CA VAL A 24 4.00 2.73 -5.86
C VAL A 24 4.74 3.92 -6.48
N ASP A 25 5.03 3.81 -7.79
CA ASP A 25 5.63 4.91 -8.53
C ASP A 25 4.54 5.87 -9.05
N LYS A 26 4.94 6.87 -9.81
CA LYS A 26 4.01 7.88 -10.31
C LYS A 26 2.98 7.33 -11.29
N THR A 27 3.22 6.15 -11.86
CA THR A 27 2.26 5.48 -12.74
C THR A 27 1.41 4.48 -11.98
N GLN A 28 1.55 4.44 -10.65
CA GLN A 28 0.79 3.60 -9.75
C GLN A 28 1.09 2.11 -9.90
N HIS A 29 2.28 1.79 -10.38
CA HIS A 29 2.75 0.41 -10.36
C HIS A 29 3.49 0.15 -9.06
N ILE A 30 3.29 -1.04 -8.50
CA ILE A 30 3.88 -1.42 -7.22
C ILE A 30 5.35 -1.73 -7.44
N VAL A 31 6.22 -1.01 -6.73
CA VAL A 31 7.66 -1.20 -6.82
C VAL A 31 8.23 -1.88 -5.59
N ALA A 32 7.48 -1.89 -4.48
CA ALA A 32 7.90 -2.59 -3.26
C ALA A 32 6.66 -2.97 -2.46
N ALA A 33 6.71 -4.12 -1.81
CA ALA A 33 5.65 -4.59 -0.92
C ALA A 33 6.28 -5.53 0.11
N ASN A 34 5.93 -5.36 1.39
CA ASN A 34 6.45 -6.26 2.41
C ASN A 34 5.60 -7.54 2.46
N GLN A 35 6.06 -8.50 3.25
CA GLN A 35 5.37 -9.78 3.36
C GLN A 35 3.97 -9.63 3.95
N SER A 36 3.79 -8.73 4.90
CA SER A 36 2.48 -8.45 5.48
C SER A 36 1.49 -8.00 4.42
N ALA A 37 1.90 -7.12 3.50
CA ALA A 37 1.06 -6.68 2.40
C ALA A 37 0.70 -7.84 1.48
N GLU A 38 1.69 -8.67 1.12
CA GLU A 38 1.44 -9.83 0.27
C GLU A 38 0.40 -10.74 0.90
N SER A 39 0.58 -11.09 2.17
CA SER A 39 -0.33 -11.99 2.89
C SER A 39 -1.73 -11.39 3.01
N MET A 40 -1.80 -10.10 3.31
CA MET A 40 -3.07 -9.39 3.50
C MET A 40 -3.95 -9.47 2.26
N PHE A 41 -3.35 -9.33 1.08
CA PHE A 41 -4.07 -9.35 -0.19
C PHE A 41 -4.08 -10.73 -0.85
N GLY A 42 -3.46 -11.73 -0.22
CA GLY A 42 -3.50 -13.11 -0.72
C GLY A 42 -2.44 -13.45 -1.75
N TYR A 43 -1.35 -12.73 -1.77
CA TYR A 43 -0.24 -12.95 -2.70
C TYR A 43 0.97 -13.51 -1.98
N THR A 44 1.91 -14.06 -2.72
CA THR A 44 3.16 -14.62 -2.18
C THR A 44 4.29 -14.35 -3.17
N ASP A 45 5.53 -14.51 -2.69
CA ASP A 45 6.75 -14.53 -3.53
C ASP A 45 6.91 -13.27 -4.38
N ASN A 46 6.60 -12.09 -3.79
CA ASN A 46 6.74 -10.80 -4.46
C ASN A 46 5.86 -10.67 -5.70
N ASP A 47 4.75 -11.38 -5.73
CA ASP A 47 3.80 -11.32 -6.83
C ASP A 47 3.20 -9.93 -7.04
N LEU A 48 3.17 -9.11 -5.99
CA LEU A 48 2.61 -7.75 -6.11
C LEU A 48 3.51 -6.82 -6.91
N ILE A 49 4.82 -7.08 -6.94
CA ILE A 49 5.77 -6.20 -7.61
C ILE A 49 5.46 -6.14 -9.11
N GLY A 50 5.33 -4.93 -9.63
CA GLY A 50 5.02 -4.71 -11.04
C GLY A 50 3.55 -4.63 -11.38
N LYS A 51 2.68 -5.00 -10.46
CA LYS A 51 1.23 -4.89 -10.70
C LYS A 51 0.78 -3.45 -10.50
N HIS A 52 -0.27 -3.06 -11.22
CA HIS A 52 -0.91 -1.78 -11.01
C HIS A 52 -1.69 -1.79 -9.68
N LEU A 53 -1.68 -0.67 -8.98
CA LEU A 53 -2.35 -0.56 -7.69
C LEU A 53 -3.83 -0.91 -7.77
N ASP A 54 -4.48 -0.66 -8.90
CA ASP A 54 -5.89 -1.02 -9.11
C ASP A 54 -6.18 -2.49 -8.84
N THR A 55 -5.18 -3.35 -8.97
CA THR A 55 -5.31 -4.77 -8.65
C THR A 55 -5.79 -4.98 -7.21
N LEU A 56 -5.42 -4.08 -6.31
CA LEU A 56 -5.76 -4.15 -4.89
C LEU A 56 -7.02 -3.37 -4.53
N ILE A 57 -7.68 -2.77 -5.53
CA ILE A 57 -8.88 -1.96 -5.33
C ILE A 57 -10.06 -2.70 -5.94
N PRO A 58 -11.17 -2.89 -5.19
CA PRO A 58 -12.36 -3.51 -5.76
C PRO A 58 -12.86 -2.74 -6.97
N LYS A 59 -13.34 -3.47 -7.99
CA LYS A 59 -13.72 -2.86 -9.27
C LYS A 59 -14.64 -1.64 -9.15
N PRO A 60 -15.68 -1.66 -8.29
CA PRO A 60 -16.59 -0.49 -8.21
C PRO A 60 -15.92 0.79 -7.74
N TYR A 61 -14.76 0.70 -7.09
CA TYR A 61 -14.09 1.87 -6.51
C TYR A 61 -12.89 2.35 -7.32
N ARG A 62 -12.57 1.71 -8.45
CA ARG A 62 -11.33 2.02 -9.17
C ARG A 62 -11.33 3.41 -9.78
N ALA A 63 -12.44 3.85 -10.33
CA ALA A 63 -12.53 5.18 -10.95
C ALA A 63 -12.34 6.28 -9.92
N ASN A 64 -13.01 6.17 -8.77
CA ASN A 64 -12.87 7.16 -7.70
C ASN A 64 -11.46 7.17 -7.13
N HIS A 65 -10.85 5.99 -7.00
CA HIS A 65 -9.49 5.88 -6.50
C HIS A 65 -8.50 6.61 -7.41
N GLN A 66 -8.65 6.49 -8.72
CA GLN A 66 -7.78 7.18 -9.66
C GLN A 66 -7.79 8.69 -9.45
N SER A 67 -8.97 9.27 -9.31
CA SER A 67 -9.12 10.70 -9.03
C SER A 67 -8.44 11.11 -7.74
N HIS A 68 -8.61 10.32 -6.68
CA HIS A 68 -8.03 10.61 -5.38
C HIS A 68 -6.50 10.56 -5.43
N VAL A 69 -5.93 9.57 -6.13
CA VAL A 69 -4.50 9.43 -6.25
C VAL A 69 -3.91 10.60 -7.02
N ASP A 70 -4.53 11.00 -8.12
CA ASP A 70 -4.07 12.13 -8.92
C ASP A 70 -4.03 13.41 -8.08
N GLY A 71 -5.07 13.66 -7.30
CA GLY A 71 -5.12 14.81 -6.41
C GLY A 71 -4.04 14.76 -5.34
N PHE A 72 -3.82 13.57 -4.76
CA PHE A 72 -2.80 13.39 -3.73
C PHE A 72 -1.40 13.64 -4.30
N MET A 73 -1.09 13.09 -5.46
CA MET A 73 0.23 13.24 -6.08
C MET A 73 0.53 14.71 -6.37
N LYS A 74 -0.48 15.50 -6.72
CA LYS A 74 -0.32 16.94 -6.92
C LYS A 74 0.05 17.66 -5.65
N GLN A 75 -0.58 17.31 -4.54
CA GLN A 75 -0.39 18.00 -3.25
C GLN A 75 0.83 17.49 -2.50
N GLN A 76 1.21 16.24 -2.70
CA GLN A 76 2.42 15.62 -2.11
C GLN A 76 2.51 15.81 -0.61
N LYS A 77 1.43 15.56 0.11
CA LYS A 77 1.44 15.64 1.57
C LYS A 77 0.87 14.36 2.18
N LYS A 78 1.24 14.09 3.44
CA LYS A 78 0.74 12.92 4.15
C LYS A 78 -0.77 12.94 4.25
N ARG A 79 -1.36 11.76 4.14
CA ARG A 79 -2.80 11.62 4.16
C ARG A 79 -3.20 10.28 4.74
N GLN A 80 -4.23 10.27 5.58
CA GLN A 80 -4.83 9.04 6.06
C GLN A 80 -6.16 8.84 5.36
N MET A 81 -6.37 7.62 4.85
CA MET A 81 -7.60 7.27 4.13
C MET A 81 -8.34 6.18 4.88
N GLY A 82 -9.65 6.18 4.73
CA GLY A 82 -10.52 5.19 5.37
C GLY A 82 -11.10 5.63 6.68
N LYS A 83 -10.49 6.61 7.35
CA LYS A 83 -11.01 7.11 8.61
C LYS A 83 -12.29 7.91 8.35
N GLY A 84 -13.40 7.49 8.95
CA GLY A 84 -14.69 8.12 8.75
C GLY A 84 -15.38 7.75 7.45
N ARG A 85 -14.77 6.89 6.62
CA ARG A 85 -15.35 6.39 5.37
C ARG A 85 -14.94 4.94 5.18
N ASP A 86 -15.76 4.19 4.45
CA ASP A 86 -15.42 2.81 4.12
C ASP A 86 -14.38 2.79 3.00
N LEU A 87 -13.28 2.10 3.25
CA LEU A 87 -12.24 1.85 2.27
C LEU A 87 -11.99 0.35 2.24
N TYR A 88 -11.90 -0.23 1.04
CA TYR A 88 -11.80 -1.67 0.88
C TYR A 88 -10.61 -2.05 0.00
N GLY A 89 -9.97 -3.17 0.35
CA GLY A 89 -8.98 -3.81 -0.50
C GLY A 89 -9.59 -4.99 -1.22
N ALA A 90 -9.01 -5.36 -2.36
CA ALA A 90 -9.43 -6.52 -3.13
C ALA A 90 -8.44 -7.66 -2.93
N HIS A 91 -8.90 -8.76 -2.34
CA HIS A 91 -8.09 -9.95 -2.16
C HIS A 91 -7.97 -10.70 -3.48
N LYS A 92 -6.88 -11.44 -3.66
CA LYS A 92 -6.62 -12.21 -4.88
C LYS A 92 -7.77 -13.15 -5.22
N ASP A 93 -8.47 -13.67 -4.21
CA ASP A 93 -9.59 -14.61 -4.41
C ASP A 93 -10.89 -13.94 -4.86
N GLY A 94 -10.90 -12.61 -5.00
CA GLY A 94 -12.07 -11.87 -5.43
C GLY A 94 -12.88 -11.23 -4.33
N ASN A 95 -12.60 -11.55 -3.08
CA ASN A 95 -13.30 -10.94 -1.94
C ASN A 95 -12.72 -9.57 -1.62
N SER A 96 -13.57 -8.69 -1.09
CA SER A 96 -13.10 -7.39 -0.58
C SER A 96 -13.09 -7.42 0.94
N PHE A 97 -12.24 -6.60 1.54
CA PHE A 97 -12.13 -6.50 2.98
C PHE A 97 -11.87 -5.06 3.38
N PRO A 98 -12.36 -4.63 4.56
CA PRO A 98 -12.19 -3.24 4.98
C PRO A 98 -10.76 -2.96 5.42
N VAL A 99 -10.25 -1.79 5.01
CA VAL A 99 -8.88 -1.39 5.36
C VAL A 99 -8.85 0.08 5.76
N GLU A 100 -7.78 0.46 6.45
CA GLU A 100 -7.35 1.84 6.60
C GLU A 100 -5.98 1.97 5.97
N ALA A 101 -5.69 3.14 5.42
CA ALA A 101 -4.42 3.36 4.76
C ALA A 101 -3.87 4.75 5.10
N GLY A 102 -2.58 4.80 5.41
CA GLY A 102 -1.85 6.04 5.55
C GLY A 102 -0.96 6.23 4.34
N LEU A 103 -1.01 7.40 3.71
CA LEU A 103 -0.25 7.69 2.51
C LEU A 103 0.87 8.67 2.81
N ASN A 104 2.07 8.34 2.35
CA ASN A 104 3.26 9.15 2.57
C ASN A 104 3.96 9.37 1.22
N PRO A 105 4.02 10.62 0.75
CA PRO A 105 4.77 10.88 -0.48
C PRO A 105 6.27 10.78 -0.21
N LEU A 106 6.99 10.23 -1.18
CA LEU A 106 8.44 10.07 -1.11
C LEU A 106 9.04 10.58 -2.41
N GLN A 107 10.29 11.05 -2.31
CA GLN A 107 11.06 11.37 -3.50
C GLN A 107 12.42 10.69 -3.40
N ILE A 108 12.77 9.89 -4.38
CA ILE A 108 14.03 9.16 -4.41
C ILE A 108 14.67 9.42 -5.76
N ASN A 109 15.88 10.00 -5.75
CA ASN A 109 16.63 10.32 -6.97
C ASN A 109 15.79 11.15 -7.95
N GLY A 110 14.99 12.10 -7.42
CA GLY A 110 14.17 12.97 -8.25
C GLY A 110 12.87 12.37 -8.74
N GLU A 111 12.61 11.11 -8.42
CA GLU A 111 11.37 10.43 -8.82
C GLU A 111 10.37 10.40 -7.67
N ASP A 112 9.10 10.59 -7.99
CA ASP A 112 8.03 10.62 -7.00
C ASP A 112 7.46 9.21 -6.77
N TYR A 113 7.28 8.88 -5.50
CA TYR A 113 6.66 7.61 -5.06
C TYR A 113 5.67 7.91 -3.96
N VAL A 114 4.77 6.97 -3.72
CA VAL A 114 3.88 7.01 -2.56
C VAL A 114 4.03 5.71 -1.79
N MET A 115 4.26 5.82 -0.48
CA MET A 115 4.27 4.66 0.41
C MET A 115 2.92 4.60 1.12
N ALA A 116 2.24 3.47 1.00
CA ALA A 116 0.98 3.22 1.68
C ALA A 116 1.21 2.25 2.82
N LEU A 117 0.76 2.63 4.02
CA LEU A 117 0.68 1.73 5.17
C LEU A 117 -0.77 1.28 5.26
N VAL A 118 -1.02 -0.01 5.10
CA VAL A 118 -2.37 -0.55 5.01
C VAL A 118 -2.65 -1.45 6.21
N ILE A 119 -3.80 -1.23 6.83
CA ILE A 119 -4.24 -2.02 8.00
C ILE A 119 -5.55 -2.71 7.63
N ASP A 120 -5.58 -4.04 7.79
CA ASP A 120 -6.81 -4.82 7.65
C ASP A 120 -7.62 -4.65 8.93
N ILE A 121 -8.80 -4.04 8.81
CA ILE A 121 -9.66 -3.77 9.97
C ILE A 121 -10.87 -4.69 10.04
N SER A 122 -10.80 -5.85 9.38
CA SER A 122 -11.92 -6.81 9.34
C SER A 122 -12.41 -7.18 10.74
N VAL A 123 -11.48 -7.47 11.64
CA VAL A 123 -11.83 -7.87 13.01
C VAL A 123 -12.51 -6.71 13.75
N ARG A 124 -11.94 -5.50 13.62
CA ARG A 124 -12.49 -4.32 14.29
C ARG A 124 -13.89 -4.00 13.78
N LYS A 125 -14.14 -4.14 12.48
CA LYS A 125 -15.46 -3.85 11.91
C LYS A 125 -16.52 -4.86 12.31
N LYS A 126 -16.12 -6.09 12.62
CA LYS A 126 -17.06 -7.13 13.07
C LYS A 126 -17.51 -6.93 14.51
N GLN A 127 -16.80 -6.12 15.25
CA GLN A 127 -17.15 -5.79 16.62
C GLN A 127 -18.00 -4.53 16.66
#